data_2c4f91708d4b7de53a1e61433c54aeed
#
_entry.id   2c4f91708d4b7de53a1e61433c54aeed
#
_cell.length_a   1.000
_cell.length_b   1.000
_cell.length_c   1.000
_cell.angle_alpha   90.00
_cell.angle_beta   90.00
_cell.angle_gamma   90.00
#
_symmetry.space_group_name_H-M   'P 1'
#
loop_
_entity.id
_entity.type
_entity.pdbx_description
1 polymer ?
#
loop_
_entity_poly.entity_id
_entity_poly.type
_entity_poly.pdbx_seq_one_letter_code
_entity_poly.pdbx_strand_id
1 'polypeptide(L)' 'MSDTVRVIDTHGTVFAPMTLAEAQTIATQQRAELVHLSTGRGLRIFRLVDDALRRRLRRRKT' A
#
# COMPACT_ATOMS: atom_id res chain seq x y z
N MET A 1 19.37 10.73 0.45
CA MET A 1 18.28 10.23 1.24
C MET A 1 17.25 9.62 0.39
N SER A 2 16.93 8.42 0.62
CA SER A 2 15.99 7.74 -0.23
C SER A 2 14.62 7.74 0.44
N ASP A 3 13.60 7.98 -0.36
CA ASP A 3 12.23 7.86 0.10
C ASP A 3 11.79 6.42 -0.11
N THR A 4 12.53 5.50 0.47
CA THR A 4 12.24 4.10 0.33
C THR A 4 11.03 3.74 1.18
N VAL A 5 10.10 3.02 0.57
CA VAL A 5 8.89 2.58 1.26
C VAL A 5 8.68 1.10 0.97
N ARG A 6 7.90 0.44 1.79
CA ARG A 6 7.50 -0.93 1.55
C ARG A 6 6.01 -0.95 1.21
N VAL A 7 5.65 -1.76 0.23
CA VAL A 7 4.27 -1.82 -0.25
C VAL A 7 3.73 -3.22 -0.09
N ILE A 8 2.51 -3.31 0.42
CA ILE A 8 1.77 -4.56 0.50
C ILE A 8 0.60 -4.43 -0.49
N ASP A 9 0.46 -5.40 -1.40
CA ASP A 9 -0.59 -5.29 -2.40
C ASP A 9 -1.95 -5.67 -1.83
N THR A 10 -2.97 -5.65 -2.70
CA THR A 10 -4.35 -5.92 -2.26
C THR A 10 -4.54 -7.36 -1.80
N HIS A 11 -3.65 -8.26 -2.18
CA HIS A 11 -3.72 -9.66 -1.77
C HIS A 11 -2.83 -9.98 -0.58
N GLY A 12 -2.13 -8.97 -0.06
CA GLY A 12 -1.27 -9.18 1.08
C GLY A 12 0.17 -9.51 0.74
N THR A 13 0.52 -9.53 -0.53
CA THR A 13 1.89 -9.79 -0.95
C THR A 13 2.77 -8.59 -0.65
N VAL A 14 3.92 -8.84 -0.01
CA VAL A 14 4.85 -7.78 0.35
C VAL A 14 5.86 -7.62 -0.77
N PHE A 15 5.92 -6.42 -1.34
CA PHE A 15 6.88 -6.12 -2.39
C PHE A 15 8.23 -5.76 -1.80
N ALA A 16 9.28 -5.90 -2.61
CA ALA A 16 10.60 -5.40 -2.23
C ALA A 16 10.54 -3.89 -2.02
N PRO A 17 11.40 -3.34 -1.16
CA PRO A 17 11.39 -1.90 -0.93
C PRO A 17 11.58 -1.13 -2.24
N MET A 18 10.89 -0.01 -2.36
CA MET A 18 10.92 0.81 -3.57
C MET A 18 10.78 2.28 -3.18
N THR A 19 10.94 3.16 -4.15
CA THR A 19 10.73 4.58 -3.90
C THR A 19 9.24 4.88 -3.83
N LEU A 20 8.90 5.98 -3.18
CA LEU A 20 7.51 6.40 -3.11
C LEU A 20 6.94 6.64 -4.52
N ALA A 21 7.75 7.19 -5.42
CA ALA A 21 7.29 7.43 -6.79
C ALA A 21 6.94 6.12 -7.49
N GLU A 22 7.74 5.09 -7.29
CA GLU A 22 7.44 3.78 -7.87
C GLU A 22 6.16 3.20 -7.26
N ALA A 23 5.99 3.36 -5.96
CA ALA A 23 4.79 2.88 -5.29
C ALA A 23 3.55 3.58 -5.83
N GLN A 24 3.62 4.88 -6.06
CA GLN A 24 2.50 5.61 -6.61
C GLN A 24 2.16 5.18 -8.02
N THR A 25 3.18 4.85 -8.82
CA THR A 25 2.97 4.34 -10.16
C THR A 25 2.21 3.02 -10.13
N ILE A 26 2.62 2.12 -9.24
CA ILE A 26 1.94 0.84 -9.09
C ILE A 26 0.49 1.04 -8.65
N ALA A 27 0.27 1.93 -7.70
CA ALA A 27 -1.08 2.21 -7.24
C ALA A 27 -1.96 2.73 -8.38
N THR A 28 -1.44 3.63 -9.19
CA THR A 28 -2.18 4.18 -10.33
C THR A 28 -2.50 3.08 -11.33
N GLN A 29 -1.54 2.20 -11.62
CA GLN A 29 -1.76 1.11 -12.57
C GLN A 29 -2.83 0.16 -12.10
N GLN A 30 -2.92 -0.06 -10.81
CA GLN A 30 -3.89 -0.99 -10.24
C GLN A 30 -5.17 -0.30 -9.79
N ARG A 31 -5.28 1.00 -10.03
CA ARG A 31 -6.44 1.80 -9.59
C ARG A 31 -6.68 1.63 -8.11
N ALA A 32 -5.61 1.66 -7.35
CA ALA A 32 -5.64 1.51 -5.90
C ALA A 32 -5.07 2.73 -5.24
N GLU A 33 -5.31 2.86 -3.95
CA GLU A 33 -4.75 3.94 -3.14
C GLU A 33 -3.67 3.39 -2.26
N LEU A 34 -2.67 4.22 -1.98
CA LEU A 34 -1.64 3.89 -1.00
C LEU A 34 -2.11 4.37 0.37
N VAL A 35 -2.25 3.44 1.29
CA VAL A 35 -2.66 3.76 2.66
C VAL A 35 -1.48 3.51 3.57
N HIS A 36 -1.08 4.53 4.33
CA HIS A 36 0.04 4.41 5.25
C HIS A 36 -0.39 3.59 6.46
N LEU A 37 0.26 2.48 6.69
CA LEU A 37 -0.06 1.61 7.83
C LEU A 37 0.78 1.94 9.05
N SER A 38 2.09 2.01 8.87
CA SER A 38 2.99 2.23 10.00
C SER A 38 4.35 2.62 9.48
N THR A 39 5.21 3.02 10.39
CA THR A 39 6.61 3.27 10.11
C THR A 39 7.43 2.37 11.00
N GLY A 40 8.19 1.45 10.40
CA GLY A 40 9.03 0.55 11.15
C GLY A 40 10.48 0.69 10.71
N ARG A 41 11.38 0.93 11.65
CA ARG A 41 12.81 1.03 11.37
C ARG A 41 13.13 2.06 10.30
N GLY A 42 12.42 3.20 10.36
CA GLY A 42 12.65 4.25 9.40
C GLY A 42 12.06 4.00 8.03
N LEU A 43 11.33 2.91 7.86
CA LEU A 43 10.75 2.54 6.58
C LEU A 43 9.23 2.63 6.69
N ARG A 44 8.63 3.45 5.84
CA ARG A 44 7.17 3.60 5.83
C ARG A 44 6.55 2.42 5.11
N ILE A 45 5.50 1.89 5.68
CA ILE A 45 4.81 0.72 5.12
C ILE A 45 3.44 1.17 4.64
N PHE A 46 3.18 0.93 3.35
CA PHE A 46 1.92 1.28 2.72
C PHE A 46 1.22 0.03 2.23
N ARG A 47 -0.09 0.10 2.15
CA ARG A 47 -0.89 -0.96 1.58
C ARG A 47 -1.70 -0.42 0.43
N LEU A 48 -1.81 -1.21 -0.63
CA LEU A 48 -2.67 -0.89 -1.76
C LEU A 48 -4.11 -1.28 -1.40
N VAL A 49 -5.02 -0.34 -1.54
CA VAL A 49 -6.44 -0.58 -1.24
C VAL A 49 -7.24 -0.16 -2.47
N ASP A 50 -7.91 -1.11 -3.10
CA ASP A 50 -8.80 -0.81 -4.21
C ASP A 50 -10.25 -0.81 -3.71
N ASP A 51 -11.18 -0.56 -4.63
CA ASP A 51 -12.59 -0.46 -4.25
C ASP A 51 -13.12 -1.77 -3.69
N ALA A 52 -12.70 -2.89 -4.26
CA ALA A 52 -13.19 -4.19 -3.79
C ALA A 52 -12.71 -4.46 -2.36
N LEU A 53 -11.44 -4.17 -2.09
CA LEU A 53 -10.90 -4.35 -0.76
C LEU A 53 -11.55 -3.40 0.23
N ARG A 54 -11.78 -2.15 -0.19
CA ARG A 54 -12.41 -1.16 0.67
C ARG A 54 -13.80 -1.59 1.06
N ARG A 55 -14.55 -2.14 0.13
CA ARG A 55 -15.89 -2.64 0.41
C ARG A 55 -15.86 -3.80 1.39
N ARG A 56 -14.90 -4.70 1.22
CA ARG A 56 -14.77 -5.83 2.12
C ARG A 56 -14.44 -5.38 3.54
N LEU A 57 -13.54 -4.43 3.68
CA LEU A 57 -13.18 -3.92 4.99
C LEU A 57 -14.36 -3.24 5.66
N ARG A 58 -15.18 -2.56 4.87
CA ARG A 58 -16.35 -1.88 5.39
C ARG A 58 -17.38 -2.87 5.89
N ARG A 59 -17.55 -3.99 5.22
CA ARG A 59 -18.50 -5.00 5.63
C ARG A 59 -18.15 -5.66 6.96
N ARG A 60 -16.88 -5.77 7.24
CA ARG A 60 -16.44 -6.43 8.46
C ARG A 60 -16.81 -5.66 9.71
N LYS A 61 -17.34 -4.51 9.51
CA LYS A 61 -17.60 -3.64 10.63
C LYS A 61 -18.95 -3.85 11.29
N THR A 62 -19.70 -4.75 10.90
CA THR A 62 -21.01 -4.97 11.52
C THR A 62 -20.92 -5.33 12.98
#